data_7b50b91c6151604c653a0dfc163b66ab
#
_entry.id   7b50b91c6151604c653a0dfc163b66ab
#
_cell.length_a   1.000
_cell.length_b   1.000
_cell.length_c   1.000
_cell.angle_alpha   90.00
_cell.angle_beta   90.00
_cell.angle_gamma   90.00
#
_symmetry.space_group_name_H-M   'P 1'
#
loop_
_entity.id
_entity.type
_entity.pdbx_description
1 polymer ?
#
loop_
_entity_poly.entity_id
_entity_poly.type
_entity_poly.pdbx_seq_one_letter_code
_entity_poly.pdbx_strand_id
1 'polypeptide(L)'
;MLPQFRIASLFVVASSLPLAGCDRSSSSNAPTDPSSVITTGALAARSSSGASPQEAAVRAAMDDYKQFILDSNVEELDRLWADDYTFINPQGAIATKAQRLANFSSGNTDVAIIDSEREITTRLYGDMAVVQNLSTLHGKFNGIPTDTDLRGTFVWVRRGGRWQLLTNQLTAVVR
;
A
#
# COMPACT_ATOMS: atom_id res chain seq x y z
N MET A 1 -14.51 -7.54 42.07
CA MET A 1 -13.08 -7.28 42.31
C MET A 1 -12.46 -6.87 40.96
N LEU A 2 -12.36 -5.57 40.69
CA LEU A 2 -11.88 -4.99 39.45
C LEU A 2 -10.42 -4.59 39.62
N PRO A 3 -9.49 -4.94 38.70
CA PRO A 3 -8.11 -4.45 38.78
C PRO A 3 -8.02 -3.02 38.23
N GLN A 4 -7.42 -2.16 39.00
CA GLN A 4 -7.13 -0.76 38.66
C GLN A 4 -5.95 -0.70 37.68
N PHE A 5 -6.15 -0.15 36.49
CA PHE A 5 -5.07 0.20 35.58
C PHE A 5 -4.44 1.52 35.99
N ARG A 6 -3.16 1.48 36.36
CA ARG A 6 -2.34 2.66 36.64
C ARG A 6 -1.90 3.28 35.32
N ILE A 7 -2.27 4.54 35.10
CA ILE A 7 -1.78 5.38 34.02
C ILE A 7 -0.39 5.89 34.41
N ALA A 8 0.64 5.50 33.68
CA ALA A 8 1.97 6.05 33.80
C ALA A 8 2.09 7.30 32.92
N SER A 9 2.35 8.44 33.55
CA SER A 9 2.64 9.72 32.89
C SER A 9 3.96 9.66 32.15
N LEU A 10 3.95 9.99 30.87
CA LEU A 10 5.14 10.11 30.04
C LEU A 10 5.59 11.57 30.01
N PHE A 11 6.83 11.81 30.47
CA PHE A 11 7.50 13.11 30.46
C PHE A 11 7.85 13.53 29.03
N VAL A 12 7.43 14.72 28.65
CA VAL A 12 7.87 15.41 27.43
C VAL A 12 9.18 16.15 27.74
N VAL A 13 10.26 15.77 27.07
CA VAL A 13 11.52 16.53 27.06
C VAL A 13 11.54 17.38 25.79
N ALA A 14 11.45 18.68 25.96
CA ALA A 14 11.62 19.65 24.89
C ALA A 14 13.12 19.97 24.73
N SER A 15 13.69 19.66 23.57
CA SER A 15 15.05 20.05 23.18
C SER A 15 14.99 21.23 22.23
N SER A 16 15.48 22.37 22.68
CA SER A 16 15.66 23.60 21.92
C SER A 16 16.96 23.56 21.12
N LEU A 17 16.89 23.81 19.80
CA LEU A 17 18.03 24.01 18.90
C LEU A 17 18.23 25.52 18.64
N PRO A 18 19.49 26.05 18.61
CA PRO A 18 19.75 27.45 18.29
C PRO A 18 19.83 27.68 16.78
N LEU A 19 19.29 28.85 16.36
CA LEU A 19 19.45 29.41 15.02
C LEU A 19 20.86 29.98 14.87
N ALA A 20 21.58 29.56 13.82
CA ALA A 20 22.80 30.21 13.35
C ALA A 20 22.47 31.05 12.10
N GLY A 21 22.95 32.31 12.11
CA GLY A 21 22.64 33.32 11.14
C GLY A 21 23.30 33.12 9.76
N CYS A 22 22.61 33.65 8.74
CA CYS A 22 23.13 33.76 7.38
C CYS A 22 23.77 35.13 7.18
N ASP A 23 25.02 35.11 6.80
CA ASP A 23 25.74 36.27 6.34
C ASP A 23 25.53 36.48 4.83
N ARG A 24 25.23 37.73 4.48
CA ARG A 24 25.07 38.17 3.10
C ARG A 24 26.38 38.71 2.60
N SER A 25 26.90 38.18 1.51
CA SER A 25 27.92 38.84 0.70
C SER A 25 27.45 38.99 -0.74
N SER A 26 27.18 40.22 -1.07
CA SER A 26 26.91 40.70 -2.42
C SER A 26 28.20 40.77 -3.21
N SER A 27 28.25 40.25 -4.43
CA SER A 27 29.22 40.68 -5.43
C SER A 27 28.56 40.65 -6.82
N SER A 28 28.41 41.84 -7.36
CA SER A 28 27.98 42.17 -8.70
C SER A 28 29.12 41.94 -9.70
N ASN A 29 28.87 41.29 -10.81
CA ASN A 29 29.48 41.59 -12.12
C ASN A 29 28.64 40.94 -13.24
N ALA A 30 28.11 41.81 -14.10
CA ALA A 30 27.65 41.47 -15.46
C ALA A 30 28.53 42.28 -16.43
N PRO A 31 28.48 42.13 -17.77
CA PRO A 31 27.93 41.06 -18.61
C PRO A 31 28.94 40.54 -19.64
N THR A 32 28.74 39.38 -20.24
CA THR A 32 29.19 39.10 -21.60
C THR A 32 28.29 38.03 -22.22
N ASP A 33 27.50 38.45 -23.19
CA ASP A 33 26.82 37.56 -24.13
C ASP A 33 27.86 37.03 -25.16
N PRO A 34 27.79 35.77 -25.56
CA PRO A 34 27.20 35.49 -26.84
C PRO A 34 26.43 34.14 -26.92
N SER A 35 25.28 34.24 -27.55
CA SER A 35 24.62 33.19 -28.35
C SER A 35 25.16 31.77 -28.20
N SER A 36 24.51 30.99 -27.33
CA SER A 36 24.58 29.54 -27.37
C SER A 36 23.19 28.97 -27.59
N VAL A 37 23.03 28.39 -28.73
CA VAL A 37 21.93 27.63 -29.27
C VAL A 37 21.25 26.79 -28.14
N ILE A 38 20.02 27.19 -27.76
CA ILE A 38 19.14 26.36 -26.94
C ILE A 38 18.68 25.23 -27.87
N THR A 39 19.38 24.11 -27.82
CA THR A 39 18.82 22.84 -28.27
C THR A 39 17.67 22.53 -27.36
N THR A 40 16.47 22.87 -27.79
CA THR A 40 15.23 22.43 -27.20
C THR A 40 15.16 20.91 -27.29
N GLY A 41 15.77 20.24 -26.31
CA GLY A 41 15.51 18.84 -26.06
C GLY A 41 14.05 18.68 -25.77
N ALA A 42 13.26 18.35 -26.77
CA ALA A 42 11.89 17.97 -26.63
C ALA A 42 11.84 16.84 -25.61
N LEU A 43 11.36 17.17 -24.40
CA LEU A 43 10.92 16.19 -23.42
C LEU A 43 9.73 15.47 -24.06
N ALA A 44 10.04 14.43 -24.83
CA ALA A 44 9.03 13.56 -25.41
C ALA A 44 8.23 13.01 -24.24
N ALA A 45 7.08 13.62 -23.96
CA ALA A 45 6.04 13.03 -23.15
C ALA A 45 5.72 11.68 -23.79
N ARG A 46 6.28 10.62 -23.22
CA ARG A 46 5.89 9.25 -23.58
C ARG A 46 4.50 9.01 -23.00
N SER A 47 3.50 9.47 -23.72
CA SER A 47 2.13 8.98 -23.56
C SER A 47 2.09 7.58 -24.15
N SER A 48 2.67 6.61 -23.42
CA SER A 48 2.39 5.21 -23.69
C SER A 48 1.05 4.89 -23.05
N SER A 49 0.00 4.87 -23.84
CA SER A 49 -1.36 4.48 -23.42
C SER A 49 -1.50 2.97 -23.17
N GLY A 50 -0.43 2.30 -22.74
CA GLY A 50 -0.41 0.90 -22.32
C GLY A 50 0.26 0.76 -20.96
N ALA A 51 -0.27 -0.12 -20.10
CA ALA A 51 0.38 -0.46 -18.85
C ALA A 51 1.80 -0.97 -19.09
N SER A 52 2.78 -0.55 -18.27
CA SER A 52 4.14 -1.09 -18.36
C SER A 52 4.15 -2.60 -18.07
N PRO A 53 5.15 -3.37 -18.54
CA PRO A 53 5.25 -4.79 -18.20
C PRO A 53 5.24 -5.06 -16.68
N GLN A 54 5.81 -4.16 -15.89
CA GLN A 54 5.80 -4.26 -14.44
C GLN A 54 4.40 -3.99 -13.87
N GLU A 55 3.69 -3.00 -14.40
CA GLU A 55 2.32 -2.73 -14.00
C GLU A 55 1.38 -3.89 -14.35
N ALA A 56 1.55 -4.47 -15.55
CA ALA A 56 0.80 -5.66 -15.95
C ALA A 56 1.07 -6.84 -15.00
N ALA A 57 2.34 -7.04 -14.59
CA ALA A 57 2.69 -8.11 -13.65
C ALA A 57 2.10 -7.90 -12.24
N VAL A 58 2.06 -6.65 -11.75
CA VAL A 58 1.40 -6.33 -10.47
C VAL A 58 -0.11 -6.56 -10.55
N ARG A 59 -0.73 -6.17 -11.67
CA ARG A 59 -2.17 -6.42 -11.90
C ARG A 59 -2.48 -7.90 -11.91
N ALA A 60 -1.68 -8.71 -12.61
CA ALA A 60 -1.82 -10.17 -12.60
C ALA A 60 -1.69 -10.74 -11.17
N ALA A 61 -0.70 -10.29 -10.39
CA ALA A 61 -0.57 -10.70 -8.99
C ALA A 61 -1.77 -10.27 -8.12
N MET A 62 -2.41 -9.16 -8.43
CA MET A 62 -3.63 -8.71 -7.76
C MET A 62 -4.84 -9.58 -8.14
N ASP A 63 -4.93 -10.00 -9.40
CA ASP A 63 -5.98 -10.92 -9.86
C ASP A 63 -5.80 -12.31 -9.23
N ASP A 64 -4.57 -12.83 -9.15
CA ASP A 64 -4.23 -14.07 -8.44
C ASP A 64 -4.62 -13.96 -6.95
N TYR A 65 -4.25 -12.87 -6.28
CA TYR A 65 -4.63 -12.62 -4.88
C TYR A 65 -6.15 -12.71 -4.68
N LYS A 66 -6.91 -12.04 -5.55
CA LYS A 66 -8.37 -12.05 -5.48
C LYS A 66 -8.92 -13.46 -5.63
N GLN A 67 -8.41 -14.21 -6.62
CA GLN A 67 -8.85 -15.59 -6.84
C GLN A 67 -8.52 -16.49 -5.65
N PHE A 68 -7.30 -16.40 -5.10
CA PHE A 68 -6.88 -17.21 -3.95
C PHE A 68 -7.68 -16.90 -2.68
N ILE A 69 -8.08 -15.62 -2.50
CA ILE A 69 -8.99 -15.23 -1.42
C ILE A 69 -10.37 -15.87 -1.59
N LEU A 70 -10.94 -15.83 -2.80
CA LEU A 70 -12.26 -16.41 -3.10
C LEU A 70 -12.26 -17.94 -2.93
N ASP A 71 -11.16 -18.59 -3.34
CA ASP A 71 -11.01 -20.04 -3.24
C ASP A 71 -10.58 -20.50 -1.84
N SER A 72 -10.29 -19.56 -0.91
CA SER A 72 -9.66 -19.83 0.39
C SER A 72 -8.39 -20.71 0.24
N ASN A 73 -7.61 -20.47 -0.84
CA ASN A 73 -6.43 -21.26 -1.17
C ASN A 73 -5.22 -20.84 -0.32
N VAL A 74 -5.14 -21.46 0.86
CA VAL A 74 -4.13 -21.13 1.89
C VAL A 74 -2.70 -21.33 1.37
N GLU A 75 -2.46 -22.35 0.54
CA GLU A 75 -1.13 -22.67 0.01
C GLU A 75 -0.64 -21.57 -0.94
N GLU A 76 -1.49 -21.11 -1.86
CA GLU A 76 -1.12 -20.04 -2.79
C GLU A 76 -1.07 -18.68 -2.11
N LEU A 77 -1.93 -18.42 -1.12
CA LEU A 77 -1.84 -17.22 -0.27
C LEU A 77 -0.52 -17.18 0.51
N ASP A 78 -0.05 -18.34 1.03
CA ASP A 78 1.24 -18.42 1.71
C ASP A 78 2.42 -18.08 0.77
N ARG A 79 2.36 -18.52 -0.48
CA ARG A 79 3.38 -18.20 -1.49
C ARG A 79 3.33 -16.75 -1.96
N LEU A 80 2.13 -16.18 -2.07
CA LEU A 80 1.90 -14.83 -2.58
C LEU A 80 2.23 -13.76 -1.54
N TRP A 81 1.96 -14.03 -0.26
CA TRP A 81 2.25 -13.10 0.82
C TRP A 81 3.73 -13.15 1.20
N ALA A 82 4.35 -11.99 1.39
CA ALA A 82 5.70 -11.89 1.92
C ALA A 82 5.80 -12.51 3.32
N ASP A 83 6.98 -12.96 3.74
CA ASP A 83 7.16 -13.57 5.07
C ASP A 83 6.84 -12.61 6.21
N ASP A 84 7.09 -11.32 5.97
CA ASP A 84 6.80 -10.19 6.86
C ASP A 84 5.43 -9.51 6.58
N TYR A 85 4.53 -10.21 5.89
CA TYR A 85 3.21 -9.71 5.55
C TYR A 85 2.38 -9.34 6.78
N THR A 86 1.65 -8.23 6.65
CA THR A 86 0.66 -7.77 7.63
C THR A 86 -0.64 -7.37 6.95
N PHE A 87 -1.74 -7.53 7.66
CA PHE A 87 -3.07 -7.12 7.25
C PHE A 87 -3.69 -6.18 8.28
N ILE A 88 -4.26 -5.06 7.83
CA ILE A 88 -5.05 -4.16 8.67
C ILE A 88 -6.51 -4.28 8.23
N ASN A 89 -7.34 -4.77 9.14
CA ASN A 89 -8.77 -4.94 8.87
C ASN A 89 -9.56 -3.62 8.99
N PRO A 90 -10.84 -3.57 8.56
CA PRO A 90 -11.64 -2.36 8.63
C PRO A 90 -11.86 -1.80 10.05
N GLN A 91 -11.65 -2.59 11.09
CA GLN A 91 -11.73 -2.18 12.49
C GLN A 91 -10.39 -1.70 13.06
N GLY A 92 -9.32 -1.66 12.23
CA GLY A 92 -7.98 -1.23 12.62
C GLY A 92 -7.14 -2.32 13.31
N ALA A 93 -7.63 -3.55 13.45
CA ALA A 93 -6.84 -4.63 14.01
C ALA A 93 -5.79 -5.13 12.99
N ILE A 94 -4.58 -5.42 13.49
CA ILE A 94 -3.47 -5.92 12.69
C ILE A 94 -3.38 -7.44 12.84
N ALA A 95 -3.24 -8.14 11.73
CA ALA A 95 -2.97 -9.57 11.71
C ALA A 95 -1.69 -9.88 10.94
N THR A 96 -0.90 -10.82 11.43
CA THR A 96 0.28 -11.36 10.76
C THR A 96 -0.12 -12.36 9.66
N LYS A 97 0.84 -12.72 8.79
CA LYS A 97 0.69 -13.78 7.79
C LYS A 97 0.11 -15.07 8.41
N ALA A 98 0.74 -15.56 9.48
CA ALA A 98 0.32 -16.79 10.14
C ALA A 98 -1.12 -16.72 10.68
N GLN A 99 -1.50 -15.60 11.30
CA GLN A 99 -2.87 -15.40 11.79
C GLN A 99 -3.88 -15.35 10.65
N ARG A 100 -3.53 -14.70 9.53
CA ARG A 100 -4.42 -14.64 8.35
C ARG A 100 -4.62 -16.01 7.73
N LEU A 101 -3.54 -16.78 7.52
CA LEU A 101 -3.63 -18.14 7.00
C LEU A 101 -4.48 -19.03 7.92
N ALA A 102 -4.30 -18.93 9.25
CA ALA A 102 -5.12 -19.67 10.21
C ALA A 102 -6.61 -19.29 10.14
N ASN A 103 -6.92 -18.00 9.90
CA ASN A 103 -8.31 -17.56 9.74
C ASN A 103 -8.98 -18.13 8.48
N PHE A 104 -8.25 -18.26 7.37
CA PHE A 104 -8.74 -18.94 6.17
C PHE A 104 -8.89 -20.44 6.40
N SER A 105 -7.87 -21.11 6.95
CA SER A 105 -7.90 -22.55 7.23
C SER A 105 -9.05 -22.96 8.16
N SER A 106 -9.42 -22.12 9.13
CA SER A 106 -10.50 -22.37 10.07
C SER A 106 -11.90 -21.97 9.57
N GLY A 107 -11.98 -21.32 8.39
CA GLY A 107 -13.23 -20.73 7.90
C GLY A 107 -13.70 -19.50 8.68
N ASN A 108 -12.86 -18.91 9.54
CA ASN A 108 -13.16 -17.63 10.19
C ASN A 108 -13.11 -16.46 9.20
N THR A 109 -12.34 -16.58 8.13
CA THR A 109 -12.42 -15.72 6.96
C THR A 109 -12.89 -16.57 5.79
N ASP A 110 -13.98 -16.13 5.18
CA ASP A 110 -14.59 -16.76 4.02
C ASP A 110 -15.17 -15.63 3.17
N VAL A 111 -14.65 -15.48 1.97
CA VAL A 111 -15.04 -14.41 1.05
C VAL A 111 -15.78 -15.05 -0.11
N ALA A 112 -17.09 -14.89 -0.13
CA ALA A 112 -17.93 -15.51 -1.14
C ALA A 112 -17.89 -14.76 -2.48
N ILE A 113 -17.85 -13.43 -2.44
CA ILE A 113 -17.88 -12.58 -3.63
C ILE A 113 -17.03 -11.33 -3.39
N ILE A 114 -16.22 -10.98 -4.37
CA ILE A 114 -15.62 -9.65 -4.50
C ILE A 114 -16.19 -9.04 -5.77
N ASP A 115 -17.19 -8.19 -5.61
CA ASP A 115 -17.87 -7.53 -6.70
C ASP A 115 -17.23 -6.19 -7.04
N SER A 116 -17.34 -5.80 -8.31
CA SER A 116 -17.15 -4.42 -8.76
C SER A 116 -15.85 -3.75 -8.28
N GLU A 117 -14.69 -4.32 -8.60
CA GLU A 117 -13.45 -3.54 -8.44
C GLU A 117 -13.50 -2.28 -9.30
N ARG A 118 -13.46 -1.15 -8.64
CA ARG A 118 -13.58 0.19 -9.24
C ARG A 118 -12.42 1.06 -8.77
N GLU A 119 -12.19 2.17 -9.48
CA GLU A 119 -11.19 3.18 -9.09
C GLU A 119 -9.81 2.58 -8.85
N ILE A 120 -9.42 1.58 -9.69
CA ILE A 120 -8.14 0.91 -9.53
C ILE A 120 -7.02 1.85 -9.96
N THR A 121 -6.09 2.12 -9.06
CA THR A 121 -4.86 2.85 -9.36
C THR A 121 -3.65 2.00 -9.02
N THR A 122 -2.65 2.00 -9.89
CA THR A 122 -1.37 1.32 -9.67
C THR A 122 -0.24 2.33 -9.79
N ARG A 123 0.63 2.40 -8.79
CA ARG A 123 1.83 3.23 -8.80
C ARG A 123 3.05 2.37 -8.54
N LEU A 124 4.06 2.52 -9.40
CA LEU A 124 5.31 1.77 -9.32
C LEU A 124 6.44 2.63 -8.74
N TYR A 125 7.23 2.04 -7.85
CA TYR A 125 8.38 2.66 -7.20
C TYR A 125 9.55 1.65 -7.20
N GLY A 126 10.17 1.44 -8.36
CA GLY A 126 11.21 0.42 -8.54
C GLY A 126 10.66 -0.99 -8.30
N ASP A 127 11.16 -1.67 -7.28
CA ASP A 127 10.70 -3.00 -6.87
C ASP A 127 9.50 -2.98 -5.89
N MET A 128 8.85 -1.83 -5.76
CA MET A 128 7.61 -1.70 -4.99
C MET A 128 6.47 -1.19 -5.87
N ALA A 129 5.26 -1.59 -5.50
CA ALA A 129 4.04 -1.07 -6.11
C ALA A 129 2.98 -0.81 -5.03
N VAL A 130 2.19 0.23 -5.25
CA VAL A 130 0.99 0.52 -4.44
C VAL A 130 -0.21 0.43 -5.36
N VAL A 131 -1.13 -0.48 -5.02
CA VAL A 131 -2.43 -0.62 -5.69
C VAL A 131 -3.51 -0.14 -4.74
N GLN A 132 -4.42 0.69 -5.23
CA GLN A 132 -5.61 1.10 -4.50
C GLN A 132 -6.84 0.76 -5.33
N ASN A 133 -7.89 0.31 -4.67
CA ASN A 133 -9.17 0.01 -5.30
C ASN A 133 -10.35 0.36 -4.40
N LEU A 134 -11.52 0.33 -4.96
CA LEU A 134 -12.80 0.27 -4.27
C LEU A 134 -13.49 -1.02 -4.71
N SER A 135 -13.84 -1.88 -3.76
CA SER A 135 -14.53 -3.14 -4.03
C SER A 135 -15.73 -3.31 -3.12
N THR A 136 -16.77 -3.97 -3.61
CA THR A 136 -17.86 -4.47 -2.78
C THR A 136 -17.53 -5.90 -2.40
N LEU A 137 -17.63 -6.23 -1.12
CA LEU A 137 -17.27 -7.53 -0.60
C LEU A 137 -18.44 -8.14 0.17
N HIS A 138 -18.74 -9.38 -0.16
CA HIS A 138 -19.73 -10.21 0.55
C HIS A 138 -18.99 -11.42 1.13
N GLY A 139 -19.11 -11.64 2.43
CA GLY A 139 -18.42 -12.75 3.06
C GLY A 139 -18.40 -12.68 4.56
N LYS A 140 -17.37 -13.27 5.16
CA LYS A 140 -17.16 -13.32 6.61
C LYS A 140 -15.70 -12.99 6.92
N PHE A 141 -15.48 -12.06 7.85
CA PHE A 141 -14.17 -11.72 8.37
C PHE A 141 -14.13 -11.96 9.88
N ASN A 142 -13.18 -12.77 10.34
CA ASN A 142 -13.05 -13.16 11.75
C ASN A 142 -14.39 -13.62 12.35
N GLY A 143 -15.17 -14.41 11.60
CA GLY A 143 -16.47 -14.89 11.99
C GLY A 143 -17.62 -13.87 11.88
N ILE A 144 -17.36 -12.61 11.50
CA ILE A 144 -18.35 -11.53 11.39
C ILE A 144 -18.83 -11.44 9.93
N PRO A 145 -20.14 -11.62 9.66
CA PRO A 145 -20.71 -11.38 8.34
C PRO A 145 -20.41 -9.95 7.88
N THR A 146 -19.92 -9.82 6.65
CA THR A 146 -19.51 -8.55 6.06
C THR A 146 -20.11 -8.40 4.68
N ASP A 147 -20.87 -7.32 4.49
CA ASP A 147 -21.46 -6.91 3.21
C ASP A 147 -21.28 -5.40 3.11
N THR A 148 -20.21 -4.96 2.45
CA THR A 148 -19.87 -3.54 2.44
C THR A 148 -18.91 -3.19 1.31
N ASP A 149 -18.90 -1.89 0.96
CA ASP A 149 -17.85 -1.31 0.14
C ASP A 149 -16.59 -1.11 0.98
N LEU A 150 -15.47 -1.55 0.43
CA LEU A 150 -14.16 -1.45 1.04
C LEU A 150 -13.19 -0.70 0.13
N ARG A 151 -12.53 0.31 0.67
CA ARG A 151 -11.36 0.90 0.03
C ARG A 151 -10.13 0.12 0.47
N GLY A 152 -9.45 -0.48 -0.52
CA GLY A 152 -8.23 -1.25 -0.31
C GLY A 152 -6.98 -0.44 -0.65
N THR A 153 -5.91 -0.60 0.13
CA THR A 153 -4.55 -0.21 -0.22
C THR A 153 -3.66 -1.44 -0.07
N PHE A 154 -2.96 -1.80 -1.14
CA PHE A 154 -2.12 -2.99 -1.24
C PHE A 154 -0.71 -2.54 -1.58
N VAL A 155 0.26 -2.92 -0.78
CA VAL A 155 1.68 -2.66 -1.03
C VAL A 155 2.34 -3.95 -1.44
N TRP A 156 2.88 -3.96 -2.64
CA TRP A 156 3.57 -5.07 -3.25
C TRP A 156 5.06 -4.84 -3.27
N VAL A 157 5.85 -5.89 -3.11
CA VAL A 157 7.31 -5.88 -3.23
C VAL A 157 7.75 -6.98 -4.18
N ARG A 158 8.73 -6.68 -5.02
CA ARG A 158 9.33 -7.69 -5.91
C ARG A 158 10.57 -8.27 -5.25
N ARG A 159 10.51 -9.54 -4.89
CA ARG A 159 11.62 -10.31 -4.30
C ARG A 159 11.86 -11.57 -5.11
N GLY A 160 13.10 -11.87 -5.46
CA GLY A 160 13.42 -13.05 -6.27
C GLY A 160 12.69 -13.11 -7.62
N GLY A 161 12.45 -11.97 -8.25
CA GLY A 161 11.75 -11.86 -9.54
C GLY A 161 10.21 -11.99 -9.47
N ARG A 162 9.61 -12.20 -8.30
CA ARG A 162 8.16 -12.35 -8.09
C ARG A 162 7.60 -11.20 -7.27
N TRP A 163 6.39 -10.77 -7.61
CA TRP A 163 5.63 -9.84 -6.78
C TRP A 163 5.01 -10.58 -5.60
N GLN A 164 5.23 -10.06 -4.40
CA GLN A 164 4.65 -10.55 -3.15
C GLN A 164 3.91 -9.41 -2.46
N LEU A 165 2.76 -9.73 -1.87
CA LEU A 165 2.00 -8.76 -1.08
C LEU A 165 2.68 -8.57 0.28
N LEU A 166 3.17 -7.35 0.54
CA LEU A 166 3.86 -7.00 1.78
C LEU A 166 2.88 -6.60 2.87
N THR A 167 1.89 -5.79 2.50
CA THR A 167 0.82 -5.39 3.43
C THR A 167 -0.41 -4.97 2.65
N ASN A 168 -1.57 -5.13 3.26
CA ASN A 168 -2.77 -4.47 2.79
C ASN A 168 -3.64 -3.99 3.94
N GLN A 169 -4.33 -2.90 3.66
CA GLN A 169 -5.32 -2.31 4.55
C GLN A 169 -6.66 -2.22 3.83
N LEU A 170 -7.72 -2.56 4.55
CA LEU A 170 -9.09 -2.36 4.11
C LEU A 170 -9.79 -1.37 5.03
N THR A 171 -10.53 -0.44 4.43
CA THR A 171 -11.30 0.58 5.15
C THR A 171 -12.74 0.53 4.66
N ALA A 172 -13.69 0.40 5.57
CA ALA A 172 -15.10 0.46 5.21
C ALA A 172 -15.48 1.86 4.71
N VAL A 173 -16.23 1.90 3.60
CA VAL A 173 -16.76 3.16 3.08
C VAL A 173 -18.11 3.44 3.72
N VAL A 174 -18.17 4.51 4.50
CA VAL A 174 -19.42 5.00 5.10
C VAL A 174 -20.15 5.83 4.04
N ARG A 175 -21.41 5.49 3.79
CA ARG A 175 -22.31 6.24 2.91
C ARG A 175 -23.21 7.17 3.72
#